data_2f4219e1c53ba6cf16a8e613650b62d5
#
_entry.id   2f4219e1c53ba6cf16a8e613650b62d5
#
_cell.length_a   1.000
_cell.length_b   1.000
_cell.length_c   1.000
_cell.angle_alpha   90.00
_cell.angle_beta   90.00
_cell.angle_gamma   90.00
#
_symmetry.space_group_name_H-M   'P 1'
#
loop_
_entity.id
_entity.type
_entity.pdbx_description
1 polymer ?
#
loop_
_entity_poly.entity_id
_entity_poly.type
_entity_poly.pdbx_seq_one_letter_code
_entity_poly.pdbx_strand_id
1 'polypeptide(L)'
;GDVMMIEHPENRPFNQYPRNVSRRAVSYMKELGIADEMIIGPEYEFHVFDGMSCVEKPNEIGYRLISRESQWSSNCPPEENNGFHIRPHDGYHADLPGDRTFQLRNQICLEMERWGIDVKYHHHEVGGSGQLEVEVELGEMTRLADATMAAKYIIRNTAAANRMTATLMPKPIP
;
A
#
# COMPACT_ATOMS: atom_id res chain seq x y z
N GLY A 1 18.78 4.68 -1.57
CA GLY A 1 20.23 4.62 -1.73
C GLY A 1 20.76 3.19 -1.86
N ASP A 2 21.99 3.04 -2.32
CA ASP A 2 22.61 1.72 -2.48
C ASP A 2 23.37 1.32 -1.21
N VAL A 3 23.36 0.04 -0.91
CA VAL A 3 24.18 -0.55 0.15
C VAL A 3 25.47 -1.10 -0.44
N MET A 4 26.59 -0.67 0.13
CA MET A 4 27.93 -1.04 -0.33
C MET A 4 28.65 -1.85 0.76
N MET A 5 29.43 -2.82 0.35
CA MET A 5 30.45 -3.45 1.20
C MET A 5 31.71 -2.61 1.14
N ILE A 6 32.23 -2.27 2.32
CA ILE A 6 33.51 -1.56 2.45
C ILE A 6 34.63 -2.60 2.49
N GLU A 7 35.33 -2.76 1.37
CA GLU A 7 36.48 -3.67 1.25
C GLU A 7 37.66 -2.89 0.67
N HIS A 8 38.81 -2.90 1.34
CA HIS A 8 40.04 -2.31 0.78
C HIS A 8 40.62 -3.17 -0.33
N PRO A 9 41.07 -2.56 -1.46
CA PRO A 9 41.06 -1.11 -1.76
C PRO A 9 39.77 -0.58 -2.38
N GLU A 10 38.81 -1.43 -2.74
CA GLU A 10 37.63 -1.04 -3.51
C GLU A 10 36.33 -1.39 -2.78
N ASN A 11 35.40 -0.45 -2.78
CA ASN A 11 34.02 -0.71 -2.31
C ASN A 11 33.23 -1.41 -3.42
N ARG A 12 32.44 -2.41 -3.05
CA ARG A 12 31.55 -3.11 -4.00
C ARG A 12 30.09 -3.13 -3.54
N PRO A 13 29.12 -3.19 -4.46
CA PRO A 13 27.71 -3.33 -4.09
C PRO A 13 27.46 -4.59 -3.27
N PHE A 14 26.63 -4.47 -2.22
CA PHE A 14 26.21 -5.62 -1.42
C PHE A 14 25.27 -6.51 -2.24
N ASN A 15 25.71 -7.71 -2.57
CA ASN A 15 25.04 -8.59 -3.53
C ASN A 15 23.65 -9.04 -3.10
N GLN A 16 23.37 -9.11 -1.80
CA GLN A 16 22.08 -9.55 -1.25
C GLN A 16 21.09 -8.39 -1.04
N TYR A 17 21.51 -7.15 -1.31
CA TYR A 17 20.63 -6.00 -1.20
C TYR A 17 19.60 -6.01 -2.34
N PRO A 18 18.28 -5.95 -2.03
CA PRO A 18 17.20 -6.16 -3.03
C PRO A 18 17.33 -5.27 -4.26
N ARG A 19 17.66 -3.98 -4.09
CA ARG A 19 17.85 -3.04 -5.19
C ARG A 19 19.02 -3.45 -6.11
N ASN A 20 20.09 -4.00 -5.55
CA ASN A 20 21.20 -4.51 -6.33
C ASN A 20 20.83 -5.82 -7.05
N VAL A 21 19.99 -6.66 -6.45
CA VAL A 21 19.43 -7.86 -7.12
C VAL A 21 18.63 -7.46 -8.35
N SER A 22 17.76 -6.43 -8.23
CA SER A 22 17.00 -5.89 -9.36
C SER A 22 17.91 -5.41 -10.49
N ARG A 23 18.92 -4.59 -10.19
CA ARG A 23 19.90 -4.12 -11.20
C ARG A 23 20.64 -5.25 -11.89
N ARG A 24 21.07 -6.25 -11.14
CA ARG A 24 21.74 -7.43 -11.70
C ARG A 24 20.83 -8.24 -12.60
N ALA A 25 19.54 -8.36 -12.26
CA ALA A 25 18.56 -9.04 -13.10
C ALA A 25 18.41 -8.34 -14.46
N VAL A 26 18.30 -7.00 -14.46
CA VAL A 26 18.24 -6.21 -15.71
C VAL A 26 19.53 -6.34 -16.51
N SER A 27 20.70 -6.26 -15.86
CA SER A 27 22.00 -6.46 -16.56
C SER A 27 22.08 -7.83 -17.19
N TYR A 28 21.69 -8.88 -16.46
CA TYR A 28 21.72 -10.25 -16.95
C TYR A 28 20.77 -10.48 -18.15
N MET A 29 19.58 -9.89 -18.08
CA MET A 29 18.62 -9.91 -19.18
C MET A 29 19.22 -9.30 -20.47
N LYS A 30 19.93 -8.16 -20.34
CA LYS A 30 20.63 -7.50 -21.45
C LYS A 30 21.76 -8.35 -22.00
N GLU A 31 22.59 -8.93 -21.13
CA GLU A 31 23.70 -9.83 -21.51
C GLU A 31 23.22 -11.04 -22.31
N LEU A 32 22.05 -11.58 -21.98
CA LEU A 32 21.42 -12.69 -22.70
C LEU A 32 20.72 -12.24 -24.01
N GLY A 33 20.66 -10.96 -24.32
CA GLY A 33 19.98 -10.44 -25.50
C GLY A 33 18.45 -10.64 -25.47
N ILE A 34 17.85 -10.80 -24.30
CA ILE A 34 16.40 -11.02 -24.16
C ILE A 34 15.63 -9.71 -24.37
N ALA A 35 16.05 -8.63 -23.71
CA ALA A 35 15.46 -7.30 -23.83
C ALA A 35 16.42 -6.22 -23.30
N ASP A 36 16.15 -4.97 -23.68
CA ASP A 36 16.95 -3.82 -23.26
C ASP A 36 16.43 -3.19 -21.97
N GLU A 37 15.15 -3.37 -21.66
CA GLU A 37 14.48 -2.76 -20.53
C GLU A 37 13.41 -3.70 -19.94
N MET A 38 13.20 -3.63 -18.63
CA MET A 38 12.12 -4.31 -17.93
C MET A 38 11.12 -3.28 -17.39
N ILE A 39 9.92 -3.32 -17.91
CA ILE A 39 8.81 -2.44 -17.52
C ILE A 39 7.89 -3.21 -16.58
N ILE A 40 7.50 -2.58 -15.48
CA ILE A 40 6.52 -3.14 -14.53
C ILE A 40 5.41 -2.11 -14.24
N GLY A 41 4.29 -2.60 -13.71
CA GLY A 41 3.17 -1.79 -13.24
C GLY A 41 2.69 -2.30 -11.89
N PRO A 42 3.20 -1.76 -10.78
CA PRO A 42 2.73 -2.16 -9.46
C PRO A 42 1.34 -1.58 -9.16
N GLU A 43 0.51 -2.40 -8.54
CA GLU A 43 -0.79 -2.07 -8.00
C GLU A 43 -0.68 -2.10 -6.47
N TYR A 44 -0.99 -0.99 -5.80
CA TYR A 44 -0.84 -0.89 -4.35
C TYR A 44 -2.18 -1.10 -3.67
N GLU A 45 -2.44 -2.35 -3.27
CA GLU A 45 -3.58 -2.68 -2.43
C GLU A 45 -3.20 -2.58 -0.94
N PHE A 46 -4.09 -1.97 -0.17
CA PHE A 46 -3.92 -1.81 1.28
C PHE A 46 -5.26 -1.66 1.97
N HIS A 47 -5.27 -1.92 3.27
CA HIS A 47 -6.45 -1.68 4.09
C HIS A 47 -6.21 -0.51 5.05
N VAL A 48 -7.27 0.26 5.29
CA VAL A 48 -7.29 1.33 6.30
C VAL A 48 -8.39 1.08 7.32
N PHE A 49 -8.10 1.38 8.59
CA PHE A 49 -9.03 1.20 9.69
C PHE A 49 -9.02 2.44 10.59
N ASP A 50 -10.18 2.77 11.16
CA ASP A 50 -10.33 3.84 12.15
C ASP A 50 -9.69 3.46 13.49
N GLY A 51 -9.55 2.17 13.76
CA GLY A 51 -8.89 1.69 14.96
C GLY A 51 -8.56 0.20 14.90
N MET A 52 -7.58 -0.18 15.69
CA MET A 52 -7.19 -1.55 15.90
C MET A 52 -6.82 -1.77 17.37
N SER A 53 -7.26 -2.87 17.93
CA SER A 53 -6.78 -3.35 19.24
C SER A 53 -6.34 -4.81 19.13
N CYS A 54 -5.24 -5.13 19.83
CA CYS A 54 -4.71 -6.50 19.90
C CYS A 54 -4.76 -7.01 21.33
N VAL A 55 -5.06 -8.28 21.47
CA VAL A 55 -4.91 -9.04 22.73
C VAL A 55 -3.90 -10.13 22.46
N GLU A 56 -2.82 -10.11 23.24
CA GLU A 56 -1.76 -11.13 23.20
C GLU A 56 -1.43 -11.54 24.64
N LYS A 57 -2.09 -12.59 25.10
CA LYS A 57 -1.94 -13.16 26.42
C LYS A 57 -1.68 -14.67 26.28
N PRO A 58 -1.13 -15.35 27.29
CA PRO A 58 -0.87 -16.79 27.21
C PRO A 58 -2.10 -17.65 26.90
N ASN A 59 -3.28 -17.17 27.25
CA ASN A 59 -4.58 -17.87 27.09
C ASN A 59 -5.52 -17.21 26.07
N GLU A 60 -5.12 -16.10 25.43
CA GLU A 60 -5.98 -15.36 24.51
C GLU A 60 -5.13 -14.61 23.48
N ILE A 61 -5.36 -14.88 22.21
CA ILE A 61 -4.75 -14.16 21.11
C ILE A 61 -5.85 -13.70 20.16
N GLY A 62 -5.86 -12.42 19.81
CA GLY A 62 -6.84 -11.89 18.89
C GLY A 62 -6.61 -10.41 18.53
N TYR A 63 -7.37 -9.96 17.56
CA TYR A 63 -7.41 -8.54 17.21
C TYR A 63 -8.84 -8.11 16.90
N ARG A 64 -9.10 -6.84 17.09
CA ARG A 64 -10.36 -6.20 16.74
C ARG A 64 -10.07 -5.00 15.84
N LEU A 65 -10.77 -4.94 14.71
CA LEU A 65 -10.70 -3.84 13.77
C LEU A 65 -11.97 -2.99 13.86
N ILE A 66 -11.80 -1.68 13.69
CA ILE A 66 -12.89 -0.70 13.63
C ILE A 66 -12.78 -0.01 12.28
N SER A 67 -13.86 -0.01 11.51
CA SER A 67 -13.95 0.68 10.23
C SER A 67 -15.30 1.39 10.11
N ARG A 68 -15.26 2.68 9.76
CA ARG A 68 -16.46 3.47 9.50
C ARG A 68 -17.31 2.96 8.34
N GLU A 69 -16.76 2.07 7.52
CA GLU A 69 -17.44 1.46 6.37
C GLU A 69 -18.09 0.12 6.71
N SER A 70 -17.80 -0.45 7.87
CA SER A 70 -18.23 -1.78 8.21
C SER A 70 -19.48 -1.84 9.07
N GLN A 71 -20.33 -2.83 8.82
CA GLN A 71 -21.54 -3.08 9.60
C GLN A 71 -21.24 -3.43 11.07
N TRP A 72 -20.10 -4.10 11.34
CA TRP A 72 -19.72 -4.44 12.73
C TRP A 72 -19.29 -3.24 13.57
N SER A 73 -19.10 -2.08 12.96
CA SER A 73 -18.80 -0.83 13.65
C SER A 73 -20.03 0.04 13.85
N SER A 74 -21.24 -0.52 13.75
CA SER A 74 -22.52 0.19 13.91
C SER A 74 -22.74 0.80 15.30
N ASN A 75 -21.92 0.47 16.29
CA ASN A 75 -21.90 1.08 17.63
C ASN A 75 -21.11 2.40 17.67
N CYS A 76 -20.69 2.93 16.54
CA CYS A 76 -20.12 4.28 16.47
C CYS A 76 -21.16 5.32 16.91
N PRO A 77 -20.71 6.47 17.42
CA PRO A 77 -21.62 7.59 17.71
C PRO A 77 -22.52 7.87 16.51
N PRO A 78 -23.80 8.22 16.72
CA PRO A 78 -24.76 8.47 15.63
C PRO A 78 -24.29 9.47 14.59
N GLU A 79 -23.49 10.46 14.99
CA GLU A 79 -22.88 11.46 14.12
C GLU A 79 -21.81 10.89 13.18
N GLU A 80 -21.25 9.72 13.49
CA GLU A 80 -20.24 9.03 12.68
C GLU A 80 -20.83 7.88 11.86
N ASN A 81 -22.06 7.46 12.19
CA ASN A 81 -22.75 6.36 11.53
C ASN A 81 -23.95 6.86 10.75
N ASN A 82 -23.79 7.06 9.46
CA ASN A 82 -24.85 7.51 8.56
C ASN A 82 -25.59 6.37 7.84
N GLY A 83 -25.36 5.11 8.24
CA GLY A 83 -26.01 3.93 7.68
C GLY A 83 -25.45 3.43 6.36
N PHE A 84 -24.43 4.09 5.80
CA PHE A 84 -23.75 3.62 4.58
C PHE A 84 -22.62 2.68 4.96
N HIS A 85 -22.77 1.41 4.61
CA HIS A 85 -21.78 0.36 4.86
C HIS A 85 -21.46 -0.40 3.60
N ILE A 86 -20.21 -0.83 3.49
CA ILE A 86 -19.73 -1.71 2.44
C ILE A 86 -19.73 -3.13 2.98
N ARG A 87 -20.37 -4.05 2.26
CA ARG A 87 -20.41 -5.48 2.61
C ARG A 87 -19.08 -6.14 2.27
N PRO A 88 -18.72 -7.25 2.92
CA PRO A 88 -17.61 -8.07 2.48
C PRO A 88 -17.77 -8.45 1.00
N HIS A 89 -16.70 -8.32 0.23
CA HIS A 89 -16.63 -8.60 -1.21
C HIS A 89 -17.55 -7.76 -2.12
N ASP A 90 -18.02 -6.61 -1.63
CA ASP A 90 -18.94 -5.72 -2.35
C ASP A 90 -18.40 -4.27 -2.44
N GLY A 91 -17.09 -4.11 -2.30
CA GLY A 91 -16.45 -2.79 -2.28
C GLY A 91 -15.86 -2.32 -3.61
N TYR A 92 -15.79 -3.20 -4.62
CA TYR A 92 -15.14 -2.87 -5.89
C TYR A 92 -15.82 -1.68 -6.57
N HIS A 93 -15.04 -0.62 -6.80
CA HIS A 93 -15.52 0.65 -7.36
C HIS A 93 -16.71 1.26 -6.58
N ALA A 94 -16.81 0.99 -5.26
CA ALA A 94 -17.77 1.68 -4.42
C ALA A 94 -17.59 3.20 -4.56
N ASP A 95 -18.71 3.92 -4.59
CA ASP A 95 -18.76 5.37 -4.77
C ASP A 95 -19.38 6.06 -3.54
N LEU A 96 -19.29 7.38 -3.53
CA LEU A 96 -19.90 8.20 -2.51
C LEU A 96 -21.44 8.00 -2.48
N PRO A 97 -22.08 7.96 -1.33
CA PRO A 97 -21.56 8.17 0.04
C PRO A 97 -21.06 6.91 0.73
N GLY A 98 -21.09 5.75 0.08
CA GLY A 98 -20.66 4.47 0.63
C GLY A 98 -19.13 4.42 0.84
N ASP A 99 -18.38 4.88 -0.14
CA ASP A 99 -16.93 5.04 -0.06
C ASP A 99 -16.58 6.23 0.85
N ARG A 100 -16.27 5.96 2.09
CA ARG A 100 -15.88 6.96 3.08
C ARG A 100 -14.40 7.22 3.16
N THR A 101 -13.62 6.61 2.29
CA THR A 101 -12.15 6.67 2.22
C THR A 101 -11.64 7.43 0.99
N PHE A 102 -12.54 7.90 0.12
CA PHE A 102 -12.20 8.62 -1.11
C PHE A 102 -11.23 9.78 -0.89
N GLN A 103 -11.50 10.63 0.13
CA GLN A 103 -10.64 11.78 0.42
C GLN A 103 -9.24 11.36 0.91
N LEU A 104 -9.14 10.27 1.65
CA LEU A 104 -7.85 9.73 2.08
C LEU A 104 -7.04 9.26 0.86
N ARG A 105 -7.65 8.54 -0.08
CA ARG A 105 -6.97 8.12 -1.32
C ARG A 105 -6.50 9.32 -2.15
N ASN A 106 -7.33 10.35 -2.29
CA ASN A 106 -6.93 11.59 -2.95
C ASN A 106 -5.67 12.21 -2.33
N GLN A 107 -5.63 12.30 -1.00
CA GLN A 107 -4.45 12.81 -0.29
C GLN A 107 -3.21 11.94 -0.53
N ILE A 108 -3.35 10.62 -0.50
CA ILE A 108 -2.27 9.67 -0.78
C ILE A 108 -1.75 9.88 -2.20
N CYS A 109 -2.63 9.95 -3.20
CA CYS A 109 -2.26 10.15 -4.60
C CYS A 109 -1.54 11.49 -4.81
N LEU A 110 -2.07 12.58 -4.28
CA LEU A 110 -1.42 13.89 -4.36
C LEU A 110 -0.03 13.89 -3.70
N GLU A 111 0.15 13.17 -2.60
CA GLU A 111 1.45 13.05 -1.96
C GLU A 111 2.40 12.17 -2.77
N MET A 112 1.92 11.09 -3.39
CA MET A 112 2.71 10.28 -4.33
C MET A 112 3.20 11.11 -5.50
N GLU A 113 2.34 11.92 -6.12
CA GLU A 113 2.70 12.82 -7.22
C GLU A 113 3.75 13.87 -6.80
N ARG A 114 3.64 14.43 -5.59
CA ARG A 114 4.66 15.34 -5.04
C ARG A 114 6.03 14.68 -4.88
N TRP A 115 6.06 13.37 -4.67
CA TRP A 115 7.29 12.58 -4.59
C TRP A 115 7.78 12.07 -5.95
N GLY A 116 7.11 12.47 -7.05
CA GLY A 116 7.47 12.07 -8.41
C GLY A 116 7.03 10.64 -8.77
N ILE A 117 6.00 10.14 -8.12
CA ILE A 117 5.35 8.87 -8.45
C ILE A 117 4.09 9.19 -9.25
N ASP A 118 4.10 8.88 -10.54
CA ASP A 118 3.00 9.19 -11.45
C ASP A 118 1.82 8.26 -11.17
N VAL A 119 0.75 8.78 -10.59
CA VAL A 119 -0.47 8.02 -10.29
C VAL A 119 -1.33 7.91 -11.55
N LYS A 120 -1.81 6.70 -11.84
CA LYS A 120 -2.72 6.43 -12.95
C LYS A 120 -4.18 6.61 -12.54
N TYR A 121 -4.62 5.91 -11.51
CA TYR A 121 -5.93 6.07 -10.86
C TYR A 121 -5.95 5.39 -9.49
N HIS A 122 -7.07 5.56 -8.78
CA HIS A 122 -7.34 4.88 -7.52
C HIS A 122 -8.83 4.56 -7.39
N HIS A 123 -9.14 3.54 -6.64
CA HIS A 123 -10.51 3.14 -6.33
C HIS A 123 -10.63 2.41 -5.00
N HIS A 124 -11.86 2.21 -4.54
CA HIS A 124 -12.17 1.29 -3.47
C HIS A 124 -12.08 -0.14 -3.98
N GLU A 125 -11.49 -1.05 -3.21
CA GLU A 125 -11.20 -2.40 -3.66
C GLU A 125 -12.22 -3.44 -3.13
N VAL A 126 -12.23 -4.64 -3.76
CA VAL A 126 -13.27 -5.66 -3.63
C VAL A 126 -13.43 -6.25 -2.24
N GLY A 127 -12.38 -6.34 -1.45
CA GLY A 127 -12.41 -7.00 -0.13
C GLY A 127 -13.36 -6.37 0.89
N GLY A 128 -13.96 -5.24 0.56
CA GLY A 128 -14.94 -4.56 1.38
C GLY A 128 -14.33 -3.48 2.26
N SER A 129 -14.89 -3.33 3.47
CA SER A 129 -14.59 -2.18 4.34
C SER A 129 -13.10 -1.87 4.46
N GLY A 130 -12.71 -0.70 3.95
CA GLY A 130 -11.37 -0.14 4.08
C GLY A 130 -10.32 -0.71 3.13
N GLN A 131 -10.65 -1.60 2.20
CA GLN A 131 -9.69 -2.01 1.18
C GLN A 131 -9.65 -0.99 0.04
N LEU A 132 -8.46 -0.53 -0.27
CA LEU A 132 -8.18 0.54 -1.21
C LEU A 132 -7.08 0.11 -2.16
N GLU A 133 -7.14 0.65 -3.38
CA GLU A 133 -6.12 0.46 -4.38
C GLU A 133 -5.67 1.79 -4.99
N VAL A 134 -4.38 1.87 -5.27
CA VAL A 134 -3.75 2.94 -6.05
C VAL A 134 -2.86 2.31 -7.10
N GLU A 135 -3.15 2.57 -8.36
CA GLU A 135 -2.30 2.21 -9.49
C GLU A 135 -1.40 3.36 -9.92
N VAL A 136 -0.21 3.02 -10.37
CA VAL A 136 0.77 3.98 -10.89
C VAL A 136 1.08 3.67 -12.35
N GLU A 137 1.60 4.67 -13.07
CA GLU A 137 2.02 4.49 -14.45
C GLU A 137 3.14 3.46 -14.57
N LEU A 138 3.16 2.75 -15.69
CA LEU A 138 4.21 1.79 -16.03
C LEU A 138 5.59 2.47 -16.04
N GLY A 139 6.60 1.74 -15.65
CA GLY A 139 7.96 2.28 -15.69
C GLY A 139 9.05 1.26 -15.45
N GLU A 140 10.29 1.72 -15.52
CA GLU A 140 11.47 0.87 -15.33
C GLU A 140 11.46 0.22 -13.94
N MET A 141 11.78 -1.05 -13.91
CA MET A 141 11.64 -1.92 -12.74
C MET A 141 12.30 -1.36 -11.48
N THR A 142 13.57 -0.90 -11.55
CA THR A 142 14.28 -0.42 -10.37
C THR A 142 13.70 0.89 -9.85
N ARG A 143 13.29 1.78 -10.75
CA ARG A 143 12.62 3.04 -10.41
C ARG A 143 11.29 2.77 -9.69
N LEU A 144 10.47 1.86 -10.19
CA LEU A 144 9.18 1.54 -9.57
C LEU A 144 9.33 0.68 -8.31
N ALA A 145 10.39 -0.12 -8.18
CA ALA A 145 10.71 -0.77 -6.92
C ALA A 145 11.07 0.25 -5.82
N ASP A 146 11.84 1.28 -6.16
CA ASP A 146 12.12 2.41 -5.24
C ASP A 146 10.82 3.19 -4.91
N ALA A 147 9.98 3.46 -5.92
CA ALA A 147 8.68 4.10 -5.76
C ALA A 147 7.74 3.30 -4.83
N THR A 148 7.75 1.97 -4.93
CA THR A 148 6.97 1.09 -4.04
C THR A 148 7.34 1.28 -2.57
N MET A 149 8.63 1.44 -2.26
CA MET A 149 9.06 1.70 -0.89
C MET A 149 8.59 3.08 -0.39
N ALA A 150 8.64 4.10 -1.25
CA ALA A 150 8.11 5.43 -0.96
C ALA A 150 6.59 5.40 -0.80
N ALA A 151 5.86 4.72 -1.69
CA ALA A 151 4.41 4.57 -1.63
C ALA A 151 3.95 3.96 -0.30
N LYS A 152 4.61 2.89 0.16
CA LYS A 152 4.33 2.28 1.47
C LYS A 152 4.52 3.25 2.63
N TYR A 153 5.52 4.10 2.55
CA TYR A 153 5.78 5.16 3.54
C TYR A 153 4.67 6.21 3.50
N ILE A 154 4.33 6.71 2.32
CA ILE A 154 3.30 7.74 2.10
C ILE A 154 1.94 7.24 2.59
N ILE A 155 1.51 6.04 2.19
CA ILE A 155 0.24 5.42 2.61
C ILE A 155 0.11 5.41 4.13
N ARG A 156 1.10 4.88 4.83
CA ARG A 156 1.06 4.78 6.29
C ARG A 156 1.05 6.14 6.99
N ASN A 157 1.87 7.07 6.53
CA ASN A 157 1.96 8.39 7.16
C ASN A 157 0.71 9.23 6.87
N THR A 158 0.15 9.17 5.66
CA THR A 158 -1.08 9.88 5.33
C THR A 158 -2.27 9.31 6.12
N ALA A 159 -2.37 7.98 6.26
CA ALA A 159 -3.38 7.35 7.11
C ALA A 159 -3.24 7.81 8.57
N ALA A 160 -2.03 7.80 9.13
CA ALA A 160 -1.77 8.23 10.49
C ALA A 160 -2.12 9.71 10.72
N ALA A 161 -1.81 10.60 9.76
CA ALA A 161 -2.18 12.01 9.81
C ALA A 161 -3.71 12.21 9.83
N ASN A 162 -4.46 11.27 9.25
CA ASN A 162 -5.93 11.24 9.26
C ASN A 162 -6.49 10.41 10.43
N ARG A 163 -5.70 10.08 11.45
CA ARG A 163 -6.07 9.28 12.62
C ARG A 163 -6.58 7.87 12.25
N MET A 164 -6.07 7.33 11.17
CA MET A 164 -6.34 5.97 10.70
C MET A 164 -5.07 5.14 10.74
N THR A 165 -5.22 3.84 10.73
CA THR A 165 -4.09 2.91 10.55
C THR A 165 -4.17 2.25 9.19
N ALA A 166 -3.02 2.05 8.53
CA ALA A 166 -2.94 1.37 7.25
C ALA A 166 -2.11 0.08 7.38
N THR A 167 -2.55 -0.96 6.73
CA THR A 167 -1.81 -2.22 6.59
C THR A 167 -1.73 -2.64 5.13
N LEU A 168 -0.58 -3.21 4.76
CA LEU A 168 -0.34 -3.81 3.44
C LEU A 168 -0.44 -5.34 3.51
N MET A 169 -1.09 -5.87 4.54
CA MET A 169 -1.46 -7.27 4.59
C MET A 169 -2.51 -7.55 3.51
N PRO A 170 -2.36 -8.63 2.73
CA PRO A 170 -3.28 -8.90 1.63
C PRO A 170 -4.71 -9.19 2.10
N LYS A 171 -4.89 -9.83 3.25
CA LYS A 171 -6.20 -10.17 3.82
C LYS A 171 -6.19 -10.03 5.35
N PRO A 172 -6.28 -8.81 5.88
CA PRO A 172 -6.36 -8.60 7.33
C PRO A 172 -7.75 -8.93 7.90
N ILE A 173 -8.75 -9.05 7.02
CA ILE A 173 -10.12 -9.49 7.31
C ILE A 173 -10.36 -10.79 6.55
N PRO A 174 -10.96 -11.82 7.19
CA PRO A 174 -11.25 -13.11 6.53
C PRO A 174 -12.33 -13.00 5.45
#